data_be7396875135a704078c2c0b864a0de8
#
_entry.id   be7396875135a704078c2c0b864a0de8
#
_cell.length_a   1.000
_cell.length_b   1.000
_cell.length_c   1.000
_cell.angle_alpha   90.00
_cell.angle_beta   90.00
_cell.angle_gamma   90.00
#
_symmetry.space_group_name_H-M   'P 1'
#
loop_
_entity.id
_entity.type
_entity.pdbx_description
1 polymer ?
#
loop_
_entity_poly.entity_id
_entity_poly.type
_entity_poly.pdbx_seq_one_letter_code
_entity_poly.pdbx_strand_id
1 'polypeptide(L)'
;KYQKKTKGKYQTNAIYAAMVENLDWNVGRLCHAIDSLGLSENTLIVFYSDNGGAAAATNNFRLRGAKGMPYEGGIRVPLIMKYPRKIKAGTVVSEPVTGVDFYPTLVALTGGIPDNGLDGENIFDRMKKGTSKVQRALFWHFPAYLEGYQGLGRDFRATPYSIIRSGDWKLIYYYEDKSMELFNLKNDRMERNNLVNLQPTLAKELYTRLMKWLIDTRADIPTELNPAYIKAKKQ
;
A
#
# COMPACT_ATOMS: atom_id res chain seq x y z
N LYS A 1 10.77 -29.50 0.31
CA LYS A 1 11.71 -28.65 1.03
C LYS A 1 11.00 -27.96 2.22
N TYR A 2 10.01 -27.09 2.01
CA TYR A 2 9.40 -26.25 3.06
C TYR A 2 8.52 -27.01 4.06
N GLN A 3 7.89 -28.12 3.67
CA GLN A 3 7.14 -28.98 4.61
C GLN A 3 8.01 -29.58 5.73
N LYS A 4 9.32 -29.76 5.47
CA LYS A 4 10.31 -30.30 6.41
C LYS A 4 11.02 -29.23 7.24
N LYS A 5 10.79 -27.92 6.96
CA LYS A 5 11.38 -26.84 7.73
C LYS A 5 10.55 -26.49 8.96
N THR A 6 11.20 -26.07 10.02
CA THR A 6 10.54 -25.50 11.20
C THR A 6 9.71 -24.30 10.77
N LYS A 7 8.44 -24.29 11.15
CA LYS A 7 7.54 -23.18 10.86
C LYS A 7 7.99 -21.92 11.61
N GLY A 8 7.99 -20.80 10.93
CA GLY A 8 8.20 -19.50 11.56
C GLY A 8 7.02 -19.11 12.45
N LYS A 9 7.25 -18.23 13.42
CA LYS A 9 6.20 -17.74 14.33
C LYS A 9 4.99 -17.13 13.59
N TYR A 10 5.23 -16.46 12.48
CA TYR A 10 4.22 -15.70 11.73
C TYR A 10 4.02 -16.24 10.31
N GLN A 11 4.98 -16.99 9.76
CA GLN A 11 4.93 -17.56 8.43
C GLN A 11 4.94 -19.09 8.54
N THR A 12 3.76 -19.69 8.42
CA THR A 12 3.56 -21.12 8.67
C THR A 12 3.18 -21.91 7.42
N ASN A 13 2.84 -21.22 6.32
CA ASN A 13 2.37 -21.86 5.09
C ASN A 13 3.55 -22.29 4.20
N ALA A 14 3.83 -23.58 4.19
CA ALA A 14 4.94 -24.14 3.43
C ALA A 14 4.74 -24.04 1.90
N ILE A 15 3.50 -24.07 1.41
CA ILE A 15 3.18 -23.92 -0.02
C ILE A 15 3.48 -22.50 -0.46
N TYR A 16 2.98 -21.51 0.30
CA TYR A 16 3.24 -20.10 0.01
C TYR A 16 4.75 -19.78 0.04
N ALA A 17 5.50 -20.35 1.00
CA ALA A 17 6.95 -20.19 1.05
C ALA A 17 7.65 -20.75 -0.21
N ALA A 18 7.17 -21.89 -0.73
CA ALA A 18 7.69 -22.46 -1.98
C ALA A 18 7.36 -21.58 -3.19
N MET A 19 6.17 -20.97 -3.23
CA MET A 19 5.79 -20.02 -4.29
C MET A 19 6.68 -18.78 -4.27
N VAL A 20 6.96 -18.22 -3.09
CA VAL A 20 7.85 -17.05 -2.94
C VAL A 20 9.28 -17.39 -3.38
N GLU A 21 9.82 -18.57 -3.02
CA GLU A 21 11.12 -19.03 -3.51
C GLU A 21 11.15 -19.17 -5.02
N ASN A 22 10.09 -19.71 -5.62
CA ASN A 22 10.00 -19.86 -7.07
C ASN A 22 9.93 -18.51 -7.78
N LEU A 23 9.19 -17.55 -7.22
CA LEU A 23 9.14 -16.18 -7.71
C LEU A 23 10.54 -15.52 -7.68
N ASP A 24 11.22 -15.60 -6.52
CA ASP A 24 12.56 -15.05 -6.33
C ASP A 24 13.57 -15.64 -7.32
N TRP A 25 13.53 -16.97 -7.50
CA TRP A 25 14.38 -17.67 -8.48
C TRP A 25 14.12 -17.21 -9.92
N ASN A 26 12.86 -17.02 -10.33
CA ASN A 26 12.54 -16.54 -11.67
C ASN A 26 12.94 -15.05 -11.89
N VAL A 27 12.77 -14.20 -10.86
CA VAL A 27 13.28 -12.82 -10.90
C VAL A 27 14.81 -12.84 -11.07
N GLY A 28 15.51 -13.72 -10.34
CA GLY A 28 16.95 -13.88 -10.46
C GLY A 28 17.37 -14.30 -11.89
N ARG A 29 16.64 -15.26 -12.50
CA ARG A 29 16.88 -15.67 -13.89
C ARG A 29 16.70 -14.54 -14.87
N LEU A 30 15.65 -13.74 -14.71
CA LEU A 30 15.40 -12.57 -15.56
C LEU A 30 16.53 -11.54 -15.44
N CYS A 31 16.94 -11.22 -14.21
CA CYS A 31 18.06 -10.30 -13.97
C CYS A 31 19.36 -10.82 -14.61
N HIS A 32 19.66 -12.13 -14.46
CA HIS A 32 20.84 -12.75 -15.06
C HIS A 32 20.79 -12.72 -16.59
N ALA A 33 19.65 -12.95 -17.21
CA ALA A 33 19.50 -12.86 -18.67
C ALA A 33 19.78 -11.44 -19.17
N ILE A 34 19.26 -10.41 -18.50
CA ILE A 34 19.52 -8.99 -18.82
C ILE A 34 21.02 -8.67 -18.67
N ASP A 35 21.66 -9.17 -17.61
CA ASP A 35 23.10 -8.96 -17.36
C ASP A 35 23.94 -9.67 -18.44
N SER A 36 23.63 -10.91 -18.81
CA SER A 36 24.36 -11.70 -19.81
C SER A 36 24.25 -11.14 -21.25
N LEU A 37 23.14 -10.43 -21.53
CA LEU A 37 22.93 -9.73 -22.80
C LEU A 37 23.58 -8.34 -22.84
N GLY A 38 24.23 -7.89 -21.77
CA GLY A 38 24.86 -6.56 -21.70
C GLY A 38 23.84 -5.41 -21.61
N LEU A 39 22.58 -5.67 -21.22
CA LEU A 39 21.51 -4.68 -21.23
C LEU A 39 21.32 -3.97 -19.89
N SER A 40 22.00 -4.39 -18.84
CA SER A 40 21.74 -3.92 -17.45
C SER A 40 21.86 -2.42 -17.27
N GLU A 41 22.84 -1.77 -17.90
CA GLU A 41 23.07 -0.34 -17.77
C GLU A 41 21.93 0.51 -18.35
N ASN A 42 21.17 -0.02 -19.30
CA ASN A 42 20.08 0.70 -19.96
C ASN A 42 18.70 0.05 -19.75
N THR A 43 18.55 -0.77 -18.72
CA THR A 43 17.30 -1.42 -18.38
C THR A 43 16.87 -1.03 -16.96
N LEU A 44 15.66 -0.47 -16.83
CA LEU A 44 14.99 -0.30 -15.54
C LEU A 44 14.21 -1.57 -15.21
N ILE A 45 14.55 -2.19 -14.09
CA ILE A 45 13.79 -3.32 -13.53
C ILE A 45 13.02 -2.80 -12.33
N VAL A 46 11.70 -3.05 -12.30
CA VAL A 46 10.81 -2.69 -11.20
C VAL A 46 10.17 -3.95 -10.65
N PHE A 47 10.40 -4.24 -9.37
CA PHE A 47 9.67 -5.26 -8.62
C PHE A 47 8.66 -4.56 -7.70
N TYR A 48 7.39 -4.84 -7.90
CA TYR A 48 6.28 -4.18 -7.20
C TYR A 48 5.14 -5.18 -6.97
N SER A 49 4.48 -5.10 -5.83
CA SER A 49 3.27 -5.88 -5.54
C SER A 49 2.03 -5.00 -5.69
N ASP A 50 0.94 -5.58 -6.15
CA ASP A 50 -0.34 -4.89 -6.36
C ASP A 50 -1.05 -4.54 -5.03
N ASN A 51 -0.95 -5.44 -4.04
CA ASN A 51 -1.58 -5.29 -2.71
C ASN A 51 -0.83 -6.09 -1.64
N GLY A 52 -1.20 -5.91 -0.40
CA GLY A 52 -0.68 -6.70 0.71
C GLY A 52 -1.04 -8.18 0.64
N GLY A 53 -0.32 -9.01 1.38
CA GLY A 53 -0.52 -10.46 1.40
C GLY A 53 -1.91 -10.86 1.87
N ALA A 54 -2.49 -11.89 1.24
CA ALA A 54 -3.79 -12.44 1.61
C ALA A 54 -3.69 -13.23 2.93
N ALA A 55 -4.56 -12.92 3.91
CA ALA A 55 -4.54 -13.54 5.24
C ALA A 55 -4.73 -15.06 5.22
N ALA A 56 -5.41 -15.60 4.21
CA ALA A 56 -5.56 -17.05 4.03
C ALA A 56 -4.26 -17.76 3.62
N ALA A 57 -3.30 -17.04 3.05
CA ALA A 57 -2.05 -17.62 2.53
C ALA A 57 -0.82 -17.23 3.36
N THR A 58 -0.81 -16.02 3.94
CA THR A 58 0.36 -15.45 4.61
C THR A 58 -0.01 -14.52 5.76
N ASN A 59 0.98 -14.04 6.47
CA ASN A 59 0.84 -13.06 7.55
C ASN A 59 1.67 -11.81 7.24
N ASN A 60 1.09 -10.64 7.39
CA ASN A 60 1.74 -9.35 7.14
C ASN A 60 2.41 -8.74 8.38
N PHE A 61 2.63 -9.53 9.44
CA PHE A 61 3.32 -9.03 10.63
C PHE A 61 4.70 -8.45 10.22
N ARG A 62 4.99 -7.28 10.55
CA ARG A 62 4.58 -6.26 11.55
C ARG A 62 3.66 -5.16 10.98
N LEU A 63 2.78 -5.46 10.07
CA LEU A 63 1.78 -4.52 9.56
C LEU A 63 0.40 -5.05 9.92
N ARG A 64 -0.53 -4.16 10.26
CA ARG A 64 -1.93 -4.51 10.54
C ARG A 64 -2.66 -4.82 9.24
N GLY A 65 -3.57 -5.80 9.28
CA GLY A 65 -4.45 -6.12 8.17
C GLY A 65 -3.81 -6.95 7.05
N ALA A 66 -4.53 -7.09 5.97
CA ALA A 66 -4.19 -7.94 4.83
C ALA A 66 -4.88 -7.41 3.56
N LYS A 67 -4.68 -8.09 2.43
CA LYS A 67 -5.31 -7.79 1.13
C LYS A 67 -6.77 -7.38 1.28
N GLY A 68 -7.10 -6.20 0.76
CA GLY A 68 -8.45 -5.62 0.77
C GLY A 68 -8.82 -4.87 2.05
N MET A 69 -7.94 -4.77 3.04
CA MET A 69 -8.15 -3.98 4.25
C MET A 69 -7.47 -2.61 4.17
N PRO A 70 -7.98 -1.58 4.87
CA PRO A 70 -7.46 -0.20 4.81
C PRO A 70 -6.12 0.00 5.53
N TYR A 71 -5.65 -0.99 6.28
CA TYR A 71 -4.44 -0.90 7.08
C TYR A 71 -3.17 -1.11 6.26
N GLU A 72 -2.02 -0.77 6.84
CA GLU A 72 -0.71 -0.87 6.17
C GLU A 72 -0.44 -2.28 5.60
N GLY A 73 -0.90 -3.35 6.27
CA GLY A 73 -0.76 -4.72 5.76
C GLY A 73 -1.58 -5.02 4.48
N GLY A 74 -2.58 -4.19 4.18
CA GLY A 74 -3.36 -4.28 2.95
C GLY A 74 -2.83 -3.42 1.80
N ILE A 75 -2.24 -2.26 2.11
CA ILE A 75 -1.88 -1.24 1.12
C ILE A 75 -0.39 -0.94 1.01
N ARG A 76 0.42 -1.27 2.01
CA ARG A 76 1.86 -1.08 1.97
C ARG A 76 2.55 -2.31 1.43
N VAL A 77 3.20 -2.17 0.29
CA VAL A 77 3.81 -3.25 -0.48
C VAL A 77 5.29 -2.99 -0.74
N PRO A 78 6.09 -4.04 -1.01
CA PRO A 78 7.46 -3.86 -1.44
C PRO A 78 7.54 -3.18 -2.81
N LEU A 79 8.49 -2.26 -2.94
CA LEU A 79 8.89 -1.67 -4.21
C LEU A 79 10.42 -1.68 -4.26
N ILE A 80 10.98 -2.31 -5.29
CA ILE A 80 12.42 -2.35 -5.54
C ILE A 80 12.65 -1.92 -6.98
N MET A 81 13.61 -1.02 -7.18
CA MET A 81 14.01 -0.57 -8.52
C MET A 81 15.49 -0.75 -8.73
N LYS A 82 15.88 -1.34 -9.86
CA LYS A 82 17.27 -1.49 -10.31
C LYS A 82 17.44 -0.76 -11.63
N TYR A 83 18.31 0.25 -11.67
CA TYR A 83 18.73 0.94 -12.88
C TYR A 83 20.18 1.43 -12.70
N PRO A 84 21.19 0.59 -12.93
CA PRO A 84 22.59 0.86 -12.54
C PRO A 84 23.11 2.20 -13.02
N ARG A 85 22.82 2.56 -14.26
CA ARG A 85 23.24 3.85 -14.86
C ARG A 85 22.69 5.08 -14.13
N LYS A 86 21.54 4.98 -13.44
CA LYS A 86 20.82 6.13 -12.90
C LYS A 86 20.49 6.05 -11.41
N ILE A 87 20.46 4.86 -10.84
CA ILE A 87 20.12 4.62 -9.41
C ILE A 87 21.33 3.98 -8.72
N LYS A 88 21.87 4.64 -7.71
CA LYS A 88 22.95 4.10 -6.90
C LYS A 88 22.46 2.87 -6.12
N ALA A 89 23.24 1.77 -6.18
CA ALA A 89 22.94 0.56 -5.39
C ALA A 89 22.89 0.86 -3.89
N GLY A 90 21.97 0.20 -3.18
CA GLY A 90 21.79 0.38 -1.73
C GLY A 90 21.04 1.66 -1.33
N THR A 91 20.55 2.47 -2.29
CA THR A 91 19.72 3.63 -1.98
C THR A 91 18.41 3.19 -1.36
N VAL A 92 18.04 3.78 -0.21
CA VAL A 92 16.75 3.56 0.46
C VAL A 92 15.98 4.87 0.49
N VAL A 93 14.73 4.83 0.02
CA VAL A 93 13.82 5.97 0.00
C VAL A 93 12.65 5.68 0.94
N SER A 94 12.41 6.56 1.90
CA SER A 94 11.34 6.40 2.91
C SER A 94 10.03 7.10 2.51
N GLU A 95 10.05 7.87 1.43
CA GLU A 95 8.85 8.56 0.97
C GLU A 95 7.82 7.57 0.41
N PRO A 96 6.53 7.77 0.73
CA PRO A 96 5.48 6.96 0.15
C PRO A 96 5.31 7.29 -1.32
N VAL A 97 5.25 6.24 -2.13
CA VAL A 97 4.94 6.27 -3.55
C VAL A 97 3.75 5.36 -3.83
N THR A 98 3.07 5.56 -4.94
CA THR A 98 1.89 4.78 -5.32
C THR A 98 1.94 4.39 -6.79
N GLY A 99 1.11 3.44 -7.22
CA GLY A 99 1.11 2.92 -8.59
C GLY A 99 0.90 3.97 -9.68
N VAL A 100 0.12 5.03 -9.39
CA VAL A 100 -0.10 6.14 -10.34
C VAL A 100 1.16 6.95 -10.66
N ASP A 101 2.21 6.85 -9.82
CA ASP A 101 3.49 7.53 -10.04
C ASP A 101 4.35 6.88 -11.13
N PHE A 102 4.07 5.63 -11.48
CA PHE A 102 4.89 4.93 -12.48
C PHE A 102 4.76 5.55 -13.86
N TYR A 103 3.55 5.90 -14.30
CA TYR A 103 3.35 6.47 -15.63
C TYR A 103 4.17 7.76 -15.84
N PRO A 104 3.99 8.85 -15.06
CA PRO A 104 4.78 10.06 -15.25
C PRO A 104 6.29 9.84 -15.06
N THR A 105 6.67 8.91 -14.18
CA THR A 105 8.08 8.56 -13.96
C THR A 105 8.69 7.89 -15.17
N LEU A 106 8.03 6.91 -15.76
CA LEU A 106 8.52 6.17 -16.92
C LEU A 106 8.57 7.04 -18.17
N VAL A 107 7.54 7.88 -18.40
CA VAL A 107 7.54 8.85 -19.50
C VAL A 107 8.74 9.79 -19.39
N ALA A 108 8.97 10.38 -18.22
CA ALA A 108 10.12 11.27 -18.00
C ALA A 108 11.47 10.55 -18.15
N LEU A 109 11.57 9.29 -17.74
CA LEU A 109 12.79 8.48 -17.89
C LEU A 109 13.16 8.20 -19.34
N THR A 110 12.17 8.08 -20.21
CA THR A 110 12.34 7.86 -21.66
C THR A 110 12.50 9.15 -22.46
N GLY A 111 12.51 10.32 -21.78
CA GLY A 111 12.69 11.64 -22.42
C GLY A 111 11.38 12.26 -22.91
N GLY A 112 10.23 11.66 -22.58
CA GLY A 112 8.90 12.23 -22.85
C GLY A 112 8.52 13.29 -21.82
N ILE A 113 7.46 14.00 -22.12
CA ILE A 113 6.80 14.97 -21.23
C ILE A 113 5.49 14.35 -20.78
N PRO A 114 5.31 14.07 -19.46
CA PRO A 114 4.05 13.56 -18.97
C PRO A 114 2.90 14.57 -19.18
N ASP A 115 1.69 14.07 -19.42
CA ASP A 115 0.50 14.90 -19.55
C ASP A 115 0.25 15.71 -18.27
N ASN A 116 -0.37 16.88 -18.44
CA ASN A 116 -0.84 17.70 -17.35
C ASN A 116 -2.09 17.08 -16.68
N GLY A 117 -2.25 17.29 -15.38
CA GLY A 117 -3.44 16.84 -14.64
C GLY A 117 -3.42 15.37 -14.20
N LEU A 118 -2.25 14.72 -14.22
CA LEU A 118 -2.08 13.38 -13.67
C LEU A 118 -2.14 13.40 -12.13
N ASP A 119 -2.73 12.37 -11.53
CA ASP A 119 -2.71 12.17 -10.08
C ASP A 119 -1.32 11.76 -9.56
N GLY A 120 -0.53 11.11 -10.41
CA GLY A 120 0.82 10.67 -10.11
C GLY A 120 1.88 11.73 -10.33
N GLU A 121 2.99 11.61 -9.66
CA GLU A 121 4.15 12.48 -9.80
C GLU A 121 5.39 11.72 -10.28
N ASN A 122 6.27 12.39 -11.04
CA ASN A 122 7.58 11.82 -11.36
C ASN A 122 8.42 11.70 -10.07
N ILE A 123 8.63 10.46 -9.64
CA ILE A 123 9.38 10.14 -8.41
C ILE A 123 10.86 9.89 -8.64
N PHE A 124 11.34 9.90 -9.90
CA PHE A 124 12.69 9.46 -10.20
C PHE A 124 13.78 10.33 -9.56
N ASP A 125 13.61 11.65 -9.59
CA ASP A 125 14.58 12.56 -8.96
C ASP A 125 14.60 12.45 -7.44
N ARG A 126 13.47 12.08 -6.84
CA ARG A 126 13.36 11.77 -5.40
C ARG A 126 14.14 10.49 -5.08
N MET A 127 14.04 9.47 -5.91
CA MET A 127 14.76 8.21 -5.76
C MET A 127 16.26 8.37 -5.84
N LYS A 128 16.75 9.28 -6.69
CA LYS A 128 18.18 9.59 -6.78
C LYS A 128 18.73 10.30 -5.54
N LYS A 129 17.97 11.23 -4.98
CA LYS A 129 18.42 12.11 -3.88
C LYS A 129 18.22 11.50 -2.48
N GLY A 130 17.46 10.40 -2.36
CA GLY A 130 17.18 9.73 -1.10
C GLY A 130 16.28 10.51 -0.14
N THR A 131 15.99 11.77 -0.41
CA THR A 131 15.13 12.62 0.43
C THR A 131 14.39 13.64 -0.42
N SER A 132 13.10 13.80 -0.21
CA SER A 132 12.32 14.95 -0.64
C SER A 132 11.50 15.45 0.54
N LYS A 133 11.33 16.77 0.61
CA LYS A 133 10.50 17.43 1.63
C LYS A 133 9.05 17.64 1.18
N VAL A 134 8.67 17.11 0.02
CA VAL A 134 7.31 17.32 -0.49
C VAL A 134 6.36 16.36 0.23
N GLN A 135 5.60 16.90 1.16
CA GLN A 135 4.52 16.17 1.83
C GLN A 135 3.26 16.25 0.96
N ARG A 136 3.12 15.34 -0.01
CA ARG A 136 1.85 15.18 -0.69
C ARG A 136 0.91 14.29 0.13
N ALA A 137 -0.39 14.46 -0.07
CA ALA A 137 -1.37 13.52 0.43
C ALA A 137 -1.57 12.40 -0.59
N LEU A 138 -1.70 11.16 -0.10
CA LEU A 138 -2.13 10.01 -0.87
C LEU A 138 -3.54 9.63 -0.41
N PHE A 139 -4.37 9.21 -1.36
CA PHE A 139 -5.76 8.89 -1.11
C PHE A 139 -6.10 7.50 -1.63
N TRP A 140 -7.02 6.84 -0.95
CA TRP A 140 -7.65 5.59 -1.38
C TRP A 140 -9.15 5.69 -1.12
N HIS A 141 -9.93 5.18 -2.03
CA HIS A 141 -11.37 5.05 -1.90
C HIS A 141 -11.80 3.64 -2.28
N PHE A 142 -12.54 3.00 -1.38
CA PHE A 142 -13.03 1.65 -1.56
C PHE A 142 -14.51 1.59 -1.18
N PRO A 143 -15.44 1.82 -2.13
CA PRO A 143 -16.88 1.93 -1.85
C PRO A 143 -17.60 0.56 -1.81
N ALA A 144 -16.88 -0.52 -1.49
CA ALA A 144 -17.41 -1.87 -1.57
C ALA A 144 -17.24 -2.66 -0.27
N TYR A 145 -17.92 -3.79 -0.19
CA TYR A 145 -17.77 -4.77 0.88
C TYR A 145 -16.89 -5.91 0.38
N LEU A 146 -16.03 -6.40 1.24
CA LEU A 146 -15.33 -7.66 1.02
C LEU A 146 -15.75 -8.66 2.09
N GLU A 147 -16.20 -9.83 1.64
CA GLU A 147 -16.56 -10.94 2.52
C GLU A 147 -15.40 -11.32 3.44
N GLY A 148 -15.77 -11.82 4.62
CA GLY A 148 -14.83 -12.37 5.57
C GLY A 148 -14.12 -13.61 5.02
N TYR A 149 -12.97 -13.92 5.59
CA TYR A 149 -12.35 -15.23 5.33
C TYR A 149 -13.13 -16.28 6.12
N GLN A 150 -13.46 -17.40 5.47
CA GLN A 150 -14.12 -18.52 6.15
C GLN A 150 -13.36 -18.91 7.43
N GLY A 151 -14.07 -19.05 8.53
CA GLY A 151 -13.50 -19.41 9.83
C GLY A 151 -12.97 -18.27 10.69
N LEU A 152 -13.03 -17.01 10.27
CA LEU A 152 -12.58 -15.86 11.07
C LEU A 152 -13.71 -15.11 11.81
N GLY A 153 -14.95 -15.61 11.76
CA GLY A 153 -16.07 -15.09 12.55
C GLY A 153 -16.51 -13.65 12.25
N ARG A 154 -16.15 -13.13 11.07
CA ARG A 154 -16.58 -11.81 10.60
C ARG A 154 -17.25 -11.95 9.24
N ASP A 155 -18.43 -11.36 9.09
CA ASP A 155 -19.17 -11.37 7.82
C ASP A 155 -18.42 -10.61 6.73
N PHE A 156 -17.72 -9.53 7.10
CA PHE A 156 -16.93 -8.70 6.18
C PHE A 156 -15.50 -8.49 6.73
N ARG A 157 -14.51 -8.63 5.87
CA ARG A 157 -13.12 -8.24 6.16
C ARG A 157 -12.86 -6.76 5.91
N ALA A 158 -13.65 -6.13 5.05
CA ALA A 158 -13.71 -4.70 4.83
C ALA A 158 -15.13 -4.27 4.49
N THR A 159 -15.54 -3.15 5.05
CA THR A 159 -16.73 -2.36 4.70
C THR A 159 -16.26 -1.15 3.88
N PRO A 160 -17.15 -0.39 3.24
CA PRO A 160 -16.76 0.80 2.51
C PRO A 160 -15.94 1.77 3.36
N TYR A 161 -14.79 2.21 2.84
CA TYR A 161 -13.88 3.14 3.52
C TYR A 161 -13.18 4.09 2.54
N SER A 162 -12.69 5.19 3.09
CA SER A 162 -11.72 6.07 2.42
C SER A 162 -10.56 6.39 3.33
N ILE A 163 -9.40 6.65 2.73
CA ILE A 163 -8.16 6.91 3.44
C ILE A 163 -7.52 8.18 2.88
N ILE A 164 -6.97 8.99 3.78
CA ILE A 164 -5.95 9.98 3.46
C ILE A 164 -4.68 9.67 4.25
N ARG A 165 -3.54 9.67 3.56
CA ARG A 165 -2.22 9.70 4.18
C ARG A 165 -1.52 11.01 3.84
N SER A 166 -1.14 11.79 4.85
CA SER A 166 -0.42 13.05 4.69
C SER A 166 0.79 13.06 5.62
N GLY A 167 1.98 12.99 5.04
CA GLY A 167 3.21 12.81 5.81
C GLY A 167 3.19 11.52 6.64
N ASP A 168 3.36 11.68 7.95
CA ASP A 168 3.36 10.56 8.91
C ASP A 168 1.95 10.15 9.39
N TRP A 169 0.93 10.92 9.03
CA TRP A 169 -0.44 10.71 9.50
C TRP A 169 -1.29 9.99 8.48
N LYS A 170 -2.14 9.09 8.98
CA LYS A 170 -3.13 8.35 8.20
C LYS A 170 -4.47 8.40 8.90
N LEU A 171 -5.49 8.88 8.20
CA LEU A 171 -6.88 8.83 8.62
C LEU A 171 -7.63 7.83 7.75
N ILE A 172 -8.43 6.98 8.39
CA ILE A 172 -9.39 6.06 7.75
C ILE A 172 -10.78 6.50 8.16
N TYR A 173 -11.67 6.68 7.18
CA TYR A 173 -13.08 6.96 7.39
C TYR A 173 -13.92 5.78 6.92
N TYR A 174 -14.83 5.30 7.75
CA TYR A 174 -15.74 4.20 7.46
C TYR A 174 -17.15 4.73 7.22
N TYR A 175 -17.78 4.31 6.12
CA TYR A 175 -19.10 4.82 5.74
C TYR A 175 -20.25 4.21 6.54
N GLU A 176 -20.14 2.95 6.96
CA GLU A 176 -21.21 2.24 7.67
C GLU A 176 -21.59 2.89 9.00
N ASP A 177 -20.64 3.26 9.80
CA ASP A 177 -20.88 3.82 11.12
C ASP A 177 -20.34 5.24 11.30
N LYS A 178 -19.84 5.82 10.20
CA LYS A 178 -19.24 7.16 10.17
C LYS A 178 -18.08 7.33 11.16
N SER A 179 -17.46 6.22 11.54
CA SER A 179 -16.32 6.24 12.45
C SER A 179 -15.02 6.61 11.72
N MET A 180 -14.05 7.08 12.51
CA MET A 180 -12.72 7.40 12.02
C MET A 180 -11.65 6.74 12.86
N GLU A 181 -10.54 6.38 12.22
CA GLU A 181 -9.31 5.98 12.88
C GLU A 181 -8.17 6.87 12.42
N LEU A 182 -7.36 7.38 13.35
CA LEU A 182 -6.20 8.23 13.07
C LEU A 182 -4.95 7.59 13.64
N PHE A 183 -3.91 7.44 12.79
CA PHE A 183 -2.64 6.83 13.16
C PHE A 183 -1.45 7.70 12.82
N ASN A 184 -0.41 7.67 13.68
CA ASN A 184 0.90 8.23 13.34
C ASN A 184 1.83 7.09 12.92
N LEU A 185 2.01 6.90 11.62
CA LEU A 185 2.75 5.76 11.04
C LEU A 185 4.27 5.80 11.30
N LYS A 186 4.82 6.95 11.68
CA LYS A 186 6.22 7.07 12.09
C LYS A 186 6.47 6.35 13.42
N ASN A 187 5.56 6.52 14.37
CA ASN A 187 5.68 5.99 15.73
C ASN A 187 4.91 4.67 15.91
N ASP A 188 3.83 4.47 15.15
CA ASP A 188 2.94 3.31 15.20
C ASP A 188 2.66 2.76 13.80
N ARG A 189 3.64 2.11 13.21
CA ARG A 189 3.48 1.46 11.89
C ARG A 189 2.52 0.28 11.93
N MET A 190 2.23 -0.24 13.11
CA MET A 190 1.30 -1.34 13.31
C MET A 190 -0.16 -0.89 13.50
N GLU A 191 -0.41 0.41 13.52
CA GLU A 191 -1.76 0.98 13.63
C GLU A 191 -2.54 0.46 14.85
N ARG A 192 -1.88 0.39 16.01
CA ARG A 192 -2.43 -0.14 17.26
C ARG A 192 -3.19 0.90 18.07
N ASN A 193 -2.79 2.17 17.96
CA ASN A 193 -3.27 3.25 18.80
C ASN A 193 -4.07 4.23 17.94
N ASN A 194 -5.40 4.15 18.02
CA ASN A 194 -6.26 5.13 17.38
C ASN A 194 -6.19 6.46 18.14
N LEU A 195 -5.69 7.51 17.49
CA LEU A 195 -5.45 8.83 18.07
C LEU A 195 -6.57 9.83 17.75
N VAL A 196 -7.69 9.41 17.17
CA VAL A 196 -8.77 10.31 16.71
C VAL A 196 -9.28 11.20 17.84
N ASN A 197 -9.45 10.66 19.04
CA ASN A 197 -9.92 11.39 20.22
C ASN A 197 -8.83 12.24 20.90
N LEU A 198 -7.56 11.88 20.69
CA LEU A 198 -6.40 12.61 21.24
C LEU A 198 -5.94 13.75 20.32
N GLN A 199 -6.29 13.69 19.03
CA GLN A 199 -5.91 14.65 18.01
C GLN A 199 -7.14 15.09 17.17
N PRO A 200 -8.23 15.61 17.79
CA PRO A 200 -9.50 15.86 17.10
C PRO A 200 -9.38 16.96 16.02
N THR A 201 -8.56 17.96 16.25
CA THR A 201 -8.33 19.05 15.26
C THR A 201 -7.66 18.51 14.00
N LEU A 202 -6.61 17.71 14.15
CA LEU A 202 -5.92 17.09 13.02
C LEU A 202 -6.82 16.09 12.30
N ALA A 203 -7.59 15.29 13.04
CA ALA A 203 -8.55 14.35 12.45
C ALA A 203 -9.57 15.09 11.59
N LYS A 204 -10.12 16.22 12.07
CA LYS A 204 -11.07 17.06 11.33
C LYS A 204 -10.42 17.67 10.08
N GLU A 205 -9.18 18.16 10.18
CA GLU A 205 -8.45 18.70 9.04
C GLU A 205 -8.28 17.65 7.94
N LEU A 206 -7.76 16.47 8.30
CA LEU A 206 -7.53 15.38 7.36
C LEU A 206 -8.86 14.87 6.75
N TYR A 207 -9.90 14.77 7.54
CA TYR A 207 -11.24 14.42 7.07
C TYR A 207 -11.75 15.44 6.04
N THR A 208 -11.63 16.74 6.31
CA THR A 208 -12.03 17.79 5.38
C THR A 208 -11.28 17.69 4.06
N ARG A 209 -9.98 17.44 4.10
CA ARG A 209 -9.15 17.24 2.89
C ARG A 209 -9.56 15.99 2.12
N LEU A 210 -9.87 14.90 2.84
CA LEU A 210 -10.35 13.65 2.22
C LEU A 210 -11.69 13.86 1.52
N MET A 211 -12.65 14.53 2.18
CA MET A 211 -13.96 14.82 1.59
C MET A 211 -13.84 15.74 0.36
N LYS A 212 -12.98 16.74 0.43
CA LYS A 212 -12.73 17.60 -0.73
C LYS A 212 -12.20 16.80 -1.91
N TRP A 213 -11.21 15.90 -1.70
CA TRP A 213 -10.66 15.06 -2.75
C TRP A 213 -11.72 14.14 -3.37
N LEU A 214 -12.58 13.53 -2.55
CA LEU A 214 -13.69 12.70 -3.03
C LEU A 214 -14.66 13.48 -3.93
N ILE A 215 -14.97 14.72 -3.57
CA ILE A 215 -15.82 15.60 -4.35
C ILE A 215 -15.13 15.98 -5.67
N ASP A 216 -13.89 16.45 -5.60
CA ASP A 216 -13.11 16.90 -6.75
C ASP A 216 -12.92 15.78 -7.79
N THR A 217 -12.77 14.53 -7.33
CA THR A 217 -12.63 13.33 -8.19
C THR A 217 -13.97 12.71 -8.58
N ARG A 218 -15.10 13.24 -8.11
CA ARG A 218 -16.45 12.68 -8.32
C ARG A 218 -16.51 11.19 -7.91
N ALA A 219 -15.90 10.87 -6.76
CA ALA A 219 -15.88 9.51 -6.25
C ALA A 219 -17.31 9.02 -5.94
N ASP A 220 -17.56 7.75 -6.21
CA ASP A 220 -18.86 7.12 -5.92
C ASP A 220 -18.98 6.84 -4.42
N ILE A 221 -19.62 7.76 -3.69
CA ILE A 221 -19.74 7.71 -2.23
C ILE A 221 -20.94 6.85 -1.83
N PRO A 222 -20.73 5.78 -1.03
CA PRO A 222 -21.84 4.96 -0.51
C PRO A 222 -22.80 5.80 0.33
N THR A 223 -24.05 5.82 -0.08
CA THR A 223 -25.12 6.57 0.60
C THR A 223 -26.07 5.68 1.39
N GLU A 224 -26.15 4.40 1.03
CA GLU A 224 -27.03 3.42 1.65
C GLU A 224 -26.24 2.46 2.53
N LEU A 225 -26.82 2.12 3.69
CA LEU A 225 -26.26 1.11 4.58
C LEU A 225 -26.57 -0.29 4.03
N ASN A 226 -25.63 -1.23 4.19
CA ASN A 226 -25.86 -2.62 3.85
C ASN A 226 -26.77 -3.27 4.91
N PRO A 227 -27.96 -3.79 4.53
CA PRO A 227 -28.86 -4.46 5.51
C PRO A 227 -28.22 -5.68 6.18
N ALA A 228 -27.24 -6.31 5.55
CA ALA A 228 -26.50 -7.45 6.12
C ALA A 228 -25.38 -7.03 7.08
N TYR A 229 -25.08 -5.73 7.19
CA TYR A 229 -24.05 -5.24 8.10
C TYR A 229 -24.57 -5.21 9.52
N ILE A 230 -24.04 -6.10 10.35
CA ILE A 230 -24.31 -6.13 11.80
C ILE A 230 -23.08 -5.53 12.48
N LYS A 231 -23.23 -4.39 13.12
CA LYS A 231 -22.16 -3.76 13.88
C LYS A 231 -21.70 -4.73 14.98
N ALA A 232 -20.47 -5.21 14.90
CA ALA A 232 -19.91 -6.02 15.96
C ALA A 232 -20.00 -5.24 17.27
N LYS A 233 -20.66 -5.81 18.28
CA LYS A 233 -20.67 -5.23 19.62
C LYS A 233 -19.20 -5.08 20.04
N LYS A 234 -18.78 -3.86 20.31
CA LYS A 234 -17.47 -3.61 20.93
C LYS A 234 -17.52 -4.32 22.29
N GLN A 235 -16.78 -5.44 22.39
CA GLN A 235 -16.46 -6.06 23.67
C GLN A 235 -15.42 -5.23 24.39
#